data_dbe746d49b5693d3b6aefbdcace5edaf
#
_entry.id   dbe746d49b5693d3b6aefbdcace5edaf
#
_cell.length_a   1.000
_cell.length_b   1.000
_cell.length_c   1.000
_cell.angle_alpha   90.00
_cell.angle_beta   90.00
_cell.angle_gamma   90.00
#
_symmetry.space_group_name_H-M   'P 1'
#
loop_
_entity.id
_entity.type
_entity.pdbx_description
1 polymer ?
#
loop_
_entity_poly.entity_id
_entity_poly.type
_entity_poly.pdbx_seq_one_letter_code
_entity_poly.pdbx_strand_id
1 'polypeptide(L)'
;MEKKIQKALLGWCLGDGFGSQTEGMEPEAVGALGELAEVYSFEEEVPHCGISSYVSDLPILFALSFLELERVDYDHLRSTYRRYIKEEPDFLEPSLEDALSNPMEKGERVFHLGRSVTGSILSALLSGPDSKMIVKKEVALTSANETVQEAADLYSQALAALILREADTVDELFLLLLRSRTLGDEMKSLVQGVRNSEAIINPTTVNSPHIRPTLLSILSALQHAAAFEDGMIALAQGGGSSRLHCALYGGLAGMLFGPLPESWIAELHVSSALDAMIKKQTLYRRETLTFEKIIDSLSKKLCEYEE
;
A
#
# COMPACT_ATOMS: atom_id res chain seq x y z
N MET A 1 3.35 10.52 -16.20
CA MET A 1 3.35 10.48 -14.73
C MET A 1 1.99 10.18 -14.15
N GLU A 2 0.93 10.92 -14.45
CA GLU A 2 -0.44 10.70 -13.96
C GLU A 2 -0.90 9.23 -13.99
N LYS A 3 -0.76 8.56 -15.16
CA LYS A 3 -1.10 7.14 -15.30
C LYS A 3 -0.30 6.20 -14.38
N LYS A 4 0.95 6.55 -14.04
CA LYS A 4 1.75 5.74 -13.10
C LYS A 4 1.23 5.93 -11.67
N ILE A 5 0.89 7.17 -11.27
CA ILE A 5 0.28 7.47 -9.97
C ILE A 5 -1.08 6.77 -9.83
N GLN A 6 -1.93 6.86 -10.86
CA GLN A 6 -3.22 6.17 -10.91
C GLN A 6 -3.04 4.66 -10.71
N LYS A 7 -2.11 4.03 -11.45
CA LYS A 7 -1.81 2.61 -11.33
C LYS A 7 -1.25 2.22 -9.95
N ALA A 8 -0.43 3.06 -9.34
CA ALA A 8 0.07 2.82 -7.99
C ALA A 8 -1.06 2.83 -6.96
N LEU A 9 -1.93 3.85 -7.00
CA LEU A 9 -3.05 3.97 -6.08
C LEU A 9 -4.11 2.88 -6.32
N LEU A 10 -4.51 2.62 -7.57
CA LEU A 10 -5.45 1.54 -7.90
C LEU A 10 -4.90 0.17 -7.54
N GLY A 11 -3.63 -0.10 -7.89
CA GLY A 11 -2.99 -1.37 -7.54
C GLY A 11 -2.91 -1.59 -6.04
N TRP A 12 -2.63 -0.53 -5.28
CA TRP A 12 -2.68 -0.56 -3.81
C TRP A 12 -4.08 -0.92 -3.30
N CYS A 13 -5.12 -0.24 -3.79
CA CYS A 13 -6.50 -0.48 -3.38
C CYS A 13 -7.01 -1.87 -3.80
N LEU A 14 -6.61 -2.34 -5.00
CA LEU A 14 -6.89 -3.71 -5.44
C LEU A 14 -6.25 -4.73 -4.50
N GLY A 15 -5.03 -4.45 -4.02
CA GLY A 15 -4.35 -5.31 -3.06
C GLY A 15 -5.08 -5.39 -1.72
N ASP A 16 -5.52 -4.26 -1.17
CA ASP A 16 -6.33 -4.23 0.05
C ASP A 16 -7.64 -5.02 -0.13
N GLY A 17 -8.37 -4.75 -1.22
CA GLY A 17 -9.62 -5.45 -1.53
C GLY A 17 -9.41 -6.94 -1.77
N PHE A 18 -8.40 -7.35 -2.56
CA PHE A 18 -8.12 -8.76 -2.84
C PHE A 18 -7.65 -9.52 -1.61
N GLY A 19 -6.74 -8.94 -0.82
CA GLY A 19 -6.24 -9.55 0.41
C GLY A 19 -7.31 -9.72 1.49
N SER A 20 -8.44 -9.00 1.38
CA SER A 20 -9.55 -9.13 2.34
C SER A 20 -10.10 -10.54 2.46
N GLN A 21 -10.03 -11.31 1.38
CA GLN A 21 -10.57 -12.67 1.30
C GLN A 21 -9.88 -13.64 2.26
N THR A 22 -8.61 -13.38 2.56
CA THR A 22 -7.76 -14.29 3.34
C THR A 22 -7.14 -13.62 4.57
N GLU A 23 -7.54 -12.38 4.87
CA GLU A 23 -7.05 -11.63 6.03
C GLU A 23 -7.33 -12.38 7.33
N GLY A 24 -6.28 -12.58 8.14
CA GLY A 24 -6.34 -13.28 9.41
C GLY A 24 -6.49 -14.80 9.32
N MET A 25 -6.55 -15.38 8.12
CA MET A 25 -6.68 -16.83 7.94
C MET A 25 -5.32 -17.52 8.06
N GLU A 26 -5.33 -18.75 8.56
CA GLU A 26 -4.15 -19.63 8.47
C GLU A 26 -4.04 -20.22 7.06
N PRO A 27 -2.81 -20.51 6.55
CA PRO A 27 -2.62 -20.99 5.18
C PRO A 27 -3.39 -22.27 4.83
N GLU A 28 -3.56 -23.17 5.79
CA GLU A 28 -4.35 -24.38 5.60
C GLU A 28 -5.82 -24.09 5.34
N ALA A 29 -6.36 -23.07 6.01
CA ALA A 29 -7.74 -22.62 5.82
C ALA A 29 -7.89 -21.93 4.44
N VAL A 30 -6.90 -21.12 4.03
CA VAL A 30 -6.89 -20.53 2.68
C VAL A 30 -6.86 -21.59 1.60
N GLY A 31 -6.04 -22.64 1.76
CA GLY A 31 -5.98 -23.76 0.83
C GLY A 31 -7.31 -24.50 0.65
N ALA A 32 -8.20 -24.43 1.63
CA ALA A 32 -9.54 -25.02 1.57
C ALA A 32 -10.54 -24.18 0.77
N LEU A 33 -10.24 -22.89 0.49
CA LEU A 33 -11.11 -22.01 -0.31
C LEU A 33 -11.08 -22.34 -1.83
N GLY A 34 -10.07 -23.07 -2.30
CA GLY A 34 -9.86 -23.35 -3.72
C GLY A 34 -9.08 -22.26 -4.46
N GLU A 35 -9.40 -22.04 -5.75
CA GLU A 35 -8.68 -21.06 -6.59
C GLU A 35 -9.15 -19.63 -6.27
N LEU A 36 -8.26 -18.82 -5.70
CA LEU A 36 -8.56 -17.43 -5.33
C LEU A 36 -8.85 -16.52 -6.53
N ALA A 37 -8.41 -16.88 -7.74
CA ALA A 37 -8.62 -16.09 -8.95
C ALA A 37 -10.10 -15.84 -9.31
N GLU A 38 -11.01 -16.73 -8.88
CA GLU A 38 -12.46 -16.64 -9.13
C GLU A 38 -13.26 -16.01 -7.97
N VAL A 39 -12.63 -15.73 -6.84
CA VAL A 39 -13.32 -15.34 -5.60
C VAL A 39 -13.67 -13.84 -5.54
N TYR A 40 -13.41 -13.06 -6.57
CA TYR A 40 -13.90 -11.67 -6.66
C TYR A 40 -15.39 -11.58 -7.03
N SER A 41 -16.13 -12.67 -6.95
CA SER A 41 -17.58 -12.62 -6.97
C SER A 41 -18.08 -12.26 -5.56
N PHE A 42 -18.95 -11.26 -5.45
CA PHE A 42 -19.76 -10.98 -4.25
C PHE A 42 -20.71 -12.13 -4.00
N GLU A 43 -20.21 -13.29 -3.67
CA GLU A 43 -21.06 -14.32 -3.09
C GLU A 43 -21.33 -13.91 -1.64
N GLU A 44 -22.57 -14.00 -1.21
CA GLU A 44 -23.06 -13.59 0.11
C GLU A 44 -22.31 -14.24 1.30
N GLU A 45 -21.39 -15.17 1.01
CA GLU A 45 -20.64 -15.95 2.00
C GLU A 45 -19.33 -15.30 2.46
N VAL A 46 -18.80 -14.28 1.74
CA VAL A 46 -17.61 -13.52 2.17
C VAL A 46 -17.99 -12.05 2.31
N PRO A 47 -18.66 -11.66 3.39
CA PRO A 47 -18.99 -10.27 3.65
C PRO A 47 -17.69 -9.44 3.67
N HIS A 48 -17.71 -8.28 3.01
CA HIS A 48 -16.60 -7.33 2.96
C HIS A 48 -15.50 -7.57 1.90
N CYS A 49 -15.60 -8.55 1.02
CA CYS A 49 -14.70 -8.69 -0.11
C CYS A 49 -14.78 -7.43 -1.01
N GLY A 50 -13.63 -6.89 -1.41
CA GLY A 50 -13.56 -5.68 -2.24
C GLY A 50 -13.82 -4.36 -1.49
N ILE A 51 -14.25 -4.36 -0.22
CA ILE A 51 -14.42 -3.14 0.56
C ILE A 51 -13.05 -2.67 1.06
N SER A 52 -12.76 -1.36 0.88
CA SER A 52 -11.53 -0.77 1.40
C SER A 52 -11.46 -0.84 2.92
N SER A 53 -10.24 -0.86 3.43
CA SER A 53 -9.94 -0.82 4.85
C SER A 53 -9.05 0.38 5.18
N TYR A 54 -8.60 0.50 6.43
CA TYR A 54 -7.60 1.48 6.82
C TYR A 54 -6.35 1.45 5.91
N VAL A 55 -6.07 0.32 5.25
CA VAL A 55 -4.92 0.15 4.34
C VAL A 55 -5.05 1.01 3.09
N SER A 56 -6.25 1.16 2.53
CA SER A 56 -6.53 2.05 1.39
C SER A 56 -7.04 3.42 1.84
N ASP A 57 -7.85 3.47 2.88
CA ASP A 57 -8.53 4.68 3.31
C ASP A 57 -7.56 5.75 3.83
N LEU A 58 -6.58 5.34 4.65
CA LEU A 58 -5.61 6.29 5.22
C LEU A 58 -4.68 6.92 4.17
N PRO A 59 -4.15 6.19 3.17
CA PRO A 59 -3.47 6.80 2.03
C PRO A 59 -4.31 7.81 1.25
N ILE A 60 -5.59 7.50 1.01
CA ILE A 60 -6.51 8.43 0.35
C ILE A 60 -6.72 9.69 1.19
N LEU A 61 -6.93 9.53 2.50
CA LEU A 61 -7.06 10.65 3.43
C LEU A 61 -5.78 11.49 3.53
N PHE A 62 -4.60 10.86 3.38
CA PHE A 62 -3.33 11.59 3.27
C PHE A 62 -3.30 12.45 2.01
N ALA A 63 -3.64 11.88 0.85
CA ALA A 63 -3.69 12.63 -0.40
C ALA A 63 -4.68 13.81 -0.31
N LEU A 64 -5.87 13.59 0.27
CA LEU A 64 -6.87 14.63 0.49
C LEU A 64 -6.38 15.72 1.45
N SER A 65 -5.70 15.34 2.53
CA SER A 65 -5.09 16.28 3.48
C SER A 65 -4.03 17.17 2.80
N PHE A 66 -3.18 16.58 1.95
CA PHE A 66 -2.21 17.33 1.17
C PHE A 66 -2.88 18.31 0.21
N LEU A 67 -3.88 17.85 -0.54
CA LEU A 67 -4.60 18.69 -1.51
C LEU A 67 -5.40 19.83 -0.85
N GLU A 68 -5.87 19.63 0.37
CA GLU A 68 -6.59 20.65 1.14
C GLU A 68 -5.64 21.77 1.63
N LEU A 69 -4.44 21.40 2.07
CA LEU A 69 -3.48 22.33 2.70
C LEU A 69 -2.37 22.78 1.76
N GLU A 70 -2.24 22.16 0.58
CA GLU A 70 -1.15 22.35 -0.39
C GLU A 70 0.25 22.16 0.23
N ARG A 71 0.32 21.35 1.29
CA ARG A 71 1.54 20.99 1.99
C ARG A 71 1.34 19.73 2.81
N VAL A 72 2.43 19.06 3.15
CA VAL A 72 2.40 17.94 4.11
C VAL A 72 2.41 18.52 5.53
N ASP A 73 1.32 18.30 6.27
CA ASP A 73 1.16 18.72 7.67
C ASP A 73 0.85 17.49 8.53
N TYR A 74 1.84 17.05 9.30
CA TYR A 74 1.76 15.79 10.08
C TYR A 74 0.79 15.87 11.26
N ASP A 75 0.57 17.05 11.84
CA ASP A 75 -0.40 17.23 12.93
C ASP A 75 -1.82 17.18 12.39
N HIS A 76 -2.06 17.81 11.24
CA HIS A 76 -3.33 17.69 10.52
C HIS A 76 -3.58 16.24 10.11
N LEU A 77 -2.57 15.55 9.59
CA LEU A 77 -2.66 14.15 9.17
C LEU A 77 -2.99 13.23 10.35
N ARG A 78 -2.30 13.38 11.49
CA ARG A 78 -2.59 12.64 12.73
C ARG A 78 -4.03 12.89 13.19
N SER A 79 -4.48 14.14 13.15
CA SER A 79 -5.86 14.50 13.48
C SER A 79 -6.87 13.87 12.53
N THR A 80 -6.55 13.81 11.24
CA THR A 80 -7.40 13.18 10.21
C THR A 80 -7.52 11.69 10.44
N TYR A 81 -6.42 10.98 10.73
CA TYR A 81 -6.45 9.56 11.06
C TYR A 81 -7.26 9.26 12.32
N ARG A 82 -7.14 10.09 13.36
CA ARG A 82 -7.97 9.94 14.57
C ARG A 82 -9.45 10.19 14.32
N ARG A 83 -9.80 11.11 13.40
CA ARG A 83 -11.20 11.30 12.99
C ARG A 83 -11.73 10.09 12.24
N TYR A 84 -10.92 9.50 11.33
CA TYR A 84 -11.28 8.29 10.63
C TYR A 84 -11.57 7.12 11.58
N ILE A 85 -10.74 6.90 12.60
CA ILE A 85 -10.97 5.86 13.61
C ILE A 85 -12.33 6.04 14.31
N LYS A 86 -12.75 7.29 14.56
CA LYS A 86 -14.06 7.60 15.17
C LYS A 86 -15.27 7.37 14.26
N GLU A 87 -15.08 7.18 12.97
CA GLU A 87 -16.14 6.74 12.04
C GLU A 87 -16.37 5.22 12.13
N GLU A 88 -15.68 4.52 13.05
CA GLU A 88 -15.84 3.08 13.33
C GLU A 88 -15.68 2.21 12.06
N PRO A 89 -14.51 2.27 11.37
CA PRO A 89 -14.29 1.47 10.16
C PRO A 89 -14.40 -0.03 10.45
N ASP A 90 -14.99 -0.78 9.54
CA ASP A 90 -15.21 -2.22 9.67
C ASP A 90 -13.90 -3.00 9.90
N PHE A 91 -12.81 -2.51 9.28
CA PHE A 91 -11.48 -3.10 9.42
C PHE A 91 -10.47 -2.04 9.86
N LEU A 92 -9.94 -2.22 11.05
CA LEU A 92 -8.93 -1.36 11.65
C LEU A 92 -7.85 -2.22 12.32
N GLU A 93 -6.58 -1.84 12.17
CA GLU A 93 -5.51 -2.42 12.99
C GLU A 93 -5.74 -2.02 14.46
N PRO A 94 -5.90 -2.99 15.39
CA PRO A 94 -6.27 -2.70 16.78
C PRO A 94 -5.26 -1.77 17.49
N SER A 95 -3.98 -1.83 17.09
CA SER A 95 -2.91 -1.01 17.71
C SER A 95 -2.78 0.38 17.11
N LEU A 96 -3.55 0.75 16.07
CA LEU A 96 -3.35 1.99 15.33
C LEU A 96 -3.63 3.23 16.19
N GLU A 97 -4.71 3.24 16.96
CA GLU A 97 -5.08 4.38 17.81
C GLU A 97 -4.04 4.63 18.90
N ASP A 98 -3.59 3.56 19.56
CA ASP A 98 -2.54 3.65 20.56
C ASP A 98 -1.22 4.13 19.95
N ALA A 99 -0.83 3.60 18.77
CA ALA A 99 0.37 3.97 18.07
C ALA A 99 0.37 5.44 17.60
N LEU A 100 -0.79 5.99 17.21
CA LEU A 100 -0.94 7.42 16.88
C LEU A 100 -0.82 8.32 18.10
N SER A 101 -1.10 7.79 19.28
CA SER A 101 -0.96 8.52 20.55
C SER A 101 0.45 8.43 21.11
N ASN A 102 1.05 7.25 21.02
CA ASN A 102 2.39 6.94 21.49
C ASN A 102 3.13 6.09 20.43
N PRO A 103 3.90 6.70 19.53
CA PRO A 103 4.63 5.97 18.50
C PRO A 103 5.47 4.84 19.09
N MET A 104 5.33 3.65 18.51
CA MET A 104 5.95 2.43 19.04
C MET A 104 7.47 2.46 18.81
N GLU A 105 8.25 2.37 19.88
CA GLU A 105 9.72 2.27 19.80
C GLU A 105 10.18 0.86 19.44
N LYS A 106 9.43 -0.14 19.86
CA LYS A 106 9.74 -1.57 19.67
C LYS A 106 8.67 -2.24 18.84
N GLY A 107 9.12 -3.21 18.03
CA GLY A 107 8.24 -3.97 17.16
C GLY A 107 8.35 -3.50 15.70
N GLU A 108 8.54 -4.47 14.83
CA GLU A 108 8.72 -4.27 13.39
C GLU A 108 7.44 -4.70 12.66
N ARG A 109 6.29 -4.12 13.06
CA ARG A 109 4.98 -4.48 12.52
C ARG A 109 4.74 -3.81 11.17
N VAL A 110 4.26 -4.59 10.20
CA VAL A 110 4.03 -4.13 8.83
C VAL A 110 2.91 -3.09 8.72
N PHE A 111 1.96 -3.04 9.65
CA PHE A 111 0.86 -2.08 9.58
C PHE A 111 1.33 -0.62 9.59
N HIS A 112 2.54 -0.36 10.10
CA HIS A 112 3.13 0.98 10.02
C HIS A 112 3.39 1.44 8.58
N LEU A 113 3.57 0.49 7.63
CA LEU A 113 3.72 0.78 6.20
C LEU A 113 2.39 0.91 5.46
N GLY A 114 1.27 0.60 6.09
CA GLY A 114 -0.06 0.57 5.48
C GLY A 114 -0.56 1.92 4.93
N ARG A 115 0.25 2.98 4.99
CA ARG A 115 -0.08 4.33 4.52
C ARG A 115 0.97 4.91 3.57
N SER A 116 2.04 4.14 3.30
CA SER A 116 3.26 4.66 2.67
C SER A 116 3.11 5.00 1.18
N VAL A 117 2.09 4.50 0.48
CA VAL A 117 1.92 4.75 -0.97
C VAL A 117 1.79 6.24 -1.30
N THR A 118 0.93 6.98 -0.62
CA THR A 118 0.75 8.42 -0.88
C THR A 118 1.98 9.24 -0.51
N GLY A 119 2.59 8.95 0.65
CA GLY A 119 3.84 9.60 1.04
C GLY A 119 4.96 9.35 0.04
N SER A 120 5.02 8.15 -0.56
CA SER A 120 5.98 7.80 -1.60
C SER A 120 5.71 8.55 -2.91
N ILE A 121 4.45 8.70 -3.31
CA ILE A 121 4.05 9.52 -4.47
C ILE A 121 4.48 10.97 -4.25
N LEU A 122 4.15 11.55 -3.10
CA LEU A 122 4.54 12.92 -2.77
C LEU A 122 6.06 13.09 -2.71
N SER A 123 6.80 12.09 -2.23
CA SER A 123 8.27 12.09 -2.24
C SER A 123 8.85 12.09 -3.65
N ALA A 124 8.14 11.52 -4.62
CA ALA A 124 8.54 11.52 -6.03
C ALA A 124 8.19 12.83 -6.75
N LEU A 125 7.08 13.49 -6.37
CA LEU A 125 6.56 14.68 -7.03
C LEU A 125 7.18 15.97 -6.51
N LEU A 126 7.45 16.06 -5.20
CA LEU A 126 7.88 17.28 -4.56
C LEU A 126 9.40 17.40 -4.56
N SER A 127 9.88 18.61 -4.82
CA SER A 127 11.30 18.96 -4.78
C SER A 127 11.76 19.35 -3.37
N GLY A 128 13.08 19.31 -3.15
CA GLY A 128 13.70 19.82 -1.93
C GLY A 128 14.12 18.74 -0.92
N PRO A 129 14.86 19.13 0.11
CA PRO A 129 15.49 18.19 1.05
C PRO A 129 14.48 17.42 1.90
N ASP A 130 13.31 18.00 2.15
CA ASP A 130 12.26 17.39 2.97
C ASP A 130 11.42 16.35 2.22
N SER A 131 11.38 16.38 0.88
CA SER A 131 10.57 15.45 0.08
C SER A 131 10.93 13.99 0.36
N LYS A 132 12.23 13.68 0.43
CA LYS A 132 12.74 12.32 0.75
C LYS A 132 12.43 11.84 2.15
N MET A 133 12.01 12.74 3.05
CA MET A 133 11.66 12.41 4.43
C MET A 133 10.15 12.22 4.64
N ILE A 134 9.32 12.47 3.62
CA ILE A 134 7.86 12.46 3.77
C ILE A 134 7.38 11.12 4.32
N VAL A 135 7.79 10.00 3.72
CA VAL A 135 7.35 8.66 4.14
C VAL A 135 7.87 8.33 5.53
N LYS A 136 9.15 8.63 5.82
CA LYS A 136 9.73 8.39 7.15
C LYS A 136 8.99 9.17 8.24
N LYS A 137 8.69 10.45 8.00
CA LYS A 137 7.94 11.29 8.93
C LYS A 137 6.49 10.83 9.09
N GLU A 138 5.85 10.36 8.01
CA GLU A 138 4.50 9.78 8.07
C GLU A 138 4.50 8.50 8.92
N VAL A 139 5.41 7.57 8.64
CA VAL A 139 5.55 6.34 9.42
C VAL A 139 5.88 6.63 10.88
N ALA A 140 6.67 7.66 11.16
CA ALA A 140 7.00 8.11 12.52
C ALA A 140 5.76 8.57 13.33
N LEU A 141 4.62 8.81 12.70
CA LEU A 141 3.36 9.05 13.43
C LEU A 141 2.94 7.85 14.28
N THR A 142 3.38 6.63 13.91
CA THR A 142 3.01 5.39 14.59
C THR A 142 4.21 4.55 15.05
N SER A 143 5.41 4.76 14.47
CA SER A 143 6.59 3.97 14.81
C SER A 143 7.86 4.81 14.83
N ALA A 144 8.59 4.75 15.94
CA ALA A 144 9.93 5.30 16.07
C ALA A 144 11.04 4.26 15.76
N ASN A 145 10.67 3.04 15.36
CA ASN A 145 11.61 1.95 15.08
C ASN A 145 12.37 2.21 13.77
N GLU A 146 13.70 2.12 13.81
CA GLU A 146 14.57 2.41 12.65
C GLU A 146 14.37 1.43 11.49
N THR A 147 14.19 0.13 11.76
CA THR A 147 13.95 -0.88 10.72
C THR A 147 12.66 -0.58 9.96
N VAL A 148 11.61 -0.12 10.67
CA VAL A 148 10.34 0.28 10.05
C VAL A 148 10.53 1.49 9.13
N GLN A 149 11.32 2.48 9.57
CA GLN A 149 11.61 3.67 8.77
C GLN A 149 12.51 3.36 7.57
N GLU A 150 13.47 2.44 7.70
CA GLU A 150 14.28 1.97 6.57
C GLU A 150 13.45 1.19 5.55
N ALA A 151 12.52 0.35 5.99
CA ALA A 151 11.59 -0.35 5.13
C ALA A 151 10.68 0.62 4.36
N ALA A 152 10.20 1.66 5.03
CA ALA A 152 9.42 2.73 4.40
C ALA A 152 10.25 3.49 3.35
N ASP A 153 11.53 3.72 3.61
CA ASP A 153 12.45 4.36 2.67
C ASP A 153 12.70 3.47 1.44
N LEU A 154 12.91 2.15 1.64
CA LEU A 154 13.03 1.18 0.54
C LEU A 154 11.78 1.22 -0.35
N TYR A 155 10.59 1.12 0.25
CA TYR A 155 9.33 1.16 -0.48
C TYR A 155 9.17 2.48 -1.26
N SER A 156 9.48 3.61 -0.61
CA SER A 156 9.41 4.93 -1.21
C SER A 156 10.35 5.08 -2.40
N GLN A 157 11.59 4.62 -2.30
CA GLN A 157 12.54 4.65 -3.39
C GLN A 157 12.10 3.76 -4.56
N ALA A 158 11.56 2.57 -4.27
CA ALA A 158 11.03 1.68 -5.29
C ALA A 158 9.88 2.32 -6.06
N LEU A 159 8.91 2.89 -5.34
CA LEU A 159 7.75 3.51 -5.95
C LEU A 159 8.11 4.77 -6.74
N ALA A 160 8.99 5.63 -6.19
CA ALA A 160 9.48 6.82 -6.86
C ALA A 160 10.21 6.49 -8.18
N ALA A 161 11.08 5.46 -8.18
CA ALA A 161 11.78 5.02 -9.37
C ALA A 161 10.82 4.61 -10.50
N LEU A 162 9.72 3.93 -10.16
CA LEU A 162 8.70 3.54 -11.13
C LEU A 162 7.88 4.73 -11.64
N ILE A 163 7.51 5.68 -10.77
CA ILE A 163 6.78 6.89 -11.14
C ILE A 163 7.62 7.76 -12.08
N LEU A 164 8.89 7.97 -11.72
CA LEU A 164 9.83 8.82 -12.47
C LEU A 164 10.41 8.11 -13.72
N ARG A 165 10.05 6.86 -13.96
CA ARG A 165 10.54 6.01 -15.06
C ARG A 165 12.07 5.82 -15.06
N GLU A 166 12.63 5.75 -13.88
CA GLU A 166 14.03 5.36 -13.68
C GLU A 166 14.22 3.84 -13.77
N ALA A 167 13.12 3.09 -13.60
CA ALA A 167 13.01 1.65 -13.82
C ALA A 167 11.65 1.33 -14.45
N ASP A 168 11.65 0.41 -15.44
CA ASP A 168 10.42 -0.10 -16.09
C ASP A 168 10.30 -1.64 -15.94
N THR A 169 11.32 -2.29 -15.39
CA THR A 169 11.35 -3.73 -15.10
C THR A 169 11.76 -4.00 -13.65
N VAL A 170 11.43 -5.19 -13.16
CA VAL A 170 11.79 -5.63 -11.79
C VAL A 170 13.31 -5.66 -11.61
N ASP A 171 14.06 -6.14 -12.61
CA ASP A 171 15.54 -6.21 -12.52
C ASP A 171 16.18 -4.82 -12.48
N GLU A 172 15.70 -3.87 -13.28
CA GLU A 172 16.13 -2.46 -13.23
C GLU A 172 15.81 -1.84 -11.87
N LEU A 173 14.60 -2.09 -11.33
CA LEU A 173 14.21 -1.62 -10.01
C LEU A 173 15.16 -2.13 -8.93
N PHE A 174 15.44 -3.44 -8.91
CA PHE A 174 16.34 -4.03 -7.92
C PHE A 174 17.77 -3.49 -8.05
N LEU A 175 18.28 -3.34 -9.28
CA LEU A 175 19.60 -2.74 -9.51
C LEU A 175 19.68 -1.29 -9.02
N LEU A 176 18.60 -0.51 -9.18
CA LEU A 176 18.53 0.87 -8.70
C LEU A 176 18.56 0.90 -7.17
N LEU A 177 17.75 0.08 -6.52
CA LEU A 177 17.71 -0.02 -5.05
C LEU A 177 19.08 -0.42 -4.48
N LEU A 178 19.77 -1.38 -5.09
CA LEU A 178 21.10 -1.81 -4.67
C LEU A 178 22.18 -0.71 -4.82
N ARG A 179 22.00 0.21 -5.78
CA ARG A 179 22.90 1.36 -6.00
C ARG A 179 22.55 2.57 -5.13
N SER A 180 21.43 2.54 -4.43
CA SER A 180 21.03 3.65 -3.57
C SER A 180 22.09 3.95 -2.52
N ARG A 181 22.37 5.25 -2.30
CA ARG A 181 23.32 5.70 -1.27
C ARG A 181 22.67 5.93 0.08
N THR A 182 21.34 6.00 0.12
CA THR A 182 20.56 6.29 1.33
C THR A 182 19.96 5.05 1.95
N LEU A 183 19.84 3.96 1.19
CA LEU A 183 19.32 2.69 1.68
C LEU A 183 20.38 1.97 2.53
N GLY A 184 19.97 1.51 3.73
CA GLY A 184 20.82 0.77 4.66
C GLY A 184 21.27 -0.59 4.11
N ASP A 185 22.38 -1.10 4.63
CA ASP A 185 22.99 -2.36 4.17
C ASP A 185 22.06 -3.56 4.37
N GLU A 186 21.25 -3.54 5.42
CA GLU A 186 20.28 -4.59 5.70
C GLU A 186 19.21 -4.67 4.60
N MET A 187 18.62 -3.55 4.22
CA MET A 187 17.62 -3.49 3.15
C MET A 187 18.22 -3.88 1.79
N LYS A 188 19.46 -3.46 1.51
CA LYS A 188 20.19 -3.91 0.32
C LYS A 188 20.45 -5.41 0.32
N SER A 189 20.83 -5.97 1.45
CA SER A 189 21.06 -7.42 1.58
C SER A 189 19.78 -8.22 1.32
N LEU A 190 18.63 -7.70 1.77
CA LEU A 190 17.32 -8.29 1.50
C LEU A 190 17.00 -8.27 -0.01
N VAL A 191 17.16 -7.12 -0.67
CA VAL A 191 16.94 -6.99 -2.13
C VAL A 191 17.90 -7.91 -2.91
N GLN A 192 19.17 -7.95 -2.52
CA GLN A 192 20.16 -8.82 -3.17
C GLN A 192 19.84 -10.30 -2.97
N GLY A 193 19.38 -10.68 -1.78
CA GLY A 193 18.96 -12.05 -1.46
C GLY A 193 17.82 -12.52 -2.35
N VAL A 194 16.79 -11.69 -2.52
CA VAL A 194 15.66 -11.98 -3.42
C VAL A 194 16.14 -12.09 -4.86
N ARG A 195 16.90 -11.10 -5.35
CA ARG A 195 17.38 -11.07 -6.73
C ARG A 195 18.22 -12.31 -7.10
N ASN A 196 18.96 -12.85 -6.16
CA ASN A 196 19.79 -14.06 -6.35
C ASN A 196 19.03 -15.36 -6.10
N SER A 197 17.80 -15.30 -5.60
CA SER A 197 17.03 -16.49 -5.24
C SER A 197 16.29 -17.04 -6.46
N GLU A 198 16.45 -18.32 -6.70
CA GLU A 198 15.59 -19.09 -7.61
C GLU A 198 14.33 -19.63 -6.91
N ALA A 199 14.24 -19.41 -5.59
CA ALA A 199 13.15 -19.95 -4.79
C ALA A 199 11.89 -19.09 -4.94
N ILE A 200 10.85 -19.69 -5.46
CA ILE A 200 9.48 -19.18 -5.38
C ILE A 200 9.12 -19.03 -3.89
N ILE A 201 8.42 -17.95 -3.52
CA ILE A 201 7.89 -17.80 -2.16
C ILE A 201 7.12 -19.06 -1.81
N ASN A 202 7.47 -19.65 -0.67
CA ASN A 202 6.59 -20.63 -0.07
C ASN A 202 5.42 -19.86 0.58
N PRO A 203 4.17 -20.00 0.12
CA PRO A 203 3.01 -19.30 0.69
C PRO A 203 2.89 -19.44 2.21
N THR A 204 3.41 -20.53 2.77
CA THR A 204 3.39 -20.79 4.22
C THR A 204 4.28 -19.83 5.05
N THR A 205 5.16 -19.04 4.42
CA THR A 205 6.03 -18.07 5.11
C THR A 205 5.48 -16.64 5.06
N VAL A 206 4.41 -16.40 4.31
CA VAL A 206 3.90 -15.05 3.98
C VAL A 206 3.14 -14.39 5.13
N ASN A 207 2.60 -15.16 6.07
CA ASN A 207 1.66 -14.65 7.08
C ASN A 207 2.24 -13.80 8.19
N SER A 208 3.48 -13.40 8.08
CA SER A 208 4.14 -12.64 9.13
C SER A 208 3.63 -11.19 9.18
N PRO A 209 3.19 -10.70 10.34
CA PRO A 209 2.90 -9.27 10.53
C PRO A 209 4.18 -8.44 10.67
N HIS A 210 5.37 -9.01 10.45
CA HIS A 210 6.66 -8.35 10.62
C HIS A 210 7.23 -7.85 9.29
N ILE A 211 7.94 -6.72 9.34
CA ILE A 211 8.48 -5.98 8.20
C ILE A 211 9.34 -6.85 7.28
N ARG A 212 10.38 -7.51 7.83
CA ARG A 212 11.36 -8.24 7.01
C ARG A 212 10.76 -9.39 6.21
N PRO A 213 10.00 -10.31 6.83
CA PRO A 213 9.31 -11.37 6.07
C PRO A 213 8.36 -10.79 5.03
N THR A 214 7.63 -9.71 5.36
CA THR A 214 6.70 -9.06 4.42
C THR A 214 7.43 -8.50 3.21
N LEU A 215 8.51 -7.72 3.41
CA LEU A 215 9.31 -7.20 2.29
C LEU A 215 9.89 -8.32 1.44
N LEU A 216 10.39 -9.39 2.07
CA LEU A 216 10.90 -10.56 1.37
C LEU A 216 9.81 -11.17 0.47
N SER A 217 8.60 -11.33 0.99
CA SER A 217 7.46 -11.88 0.25
C SER A 217 7.06 -10.99 -0.92
N ILE A 218 6.94 -9.68 -0.71
CA ILE A 218 6.56 -8.73 -1.73
C ILE A 218 7.59 -8.65 -2.86
N LEU A 219 8.88 -8.53 -2.51
CA LEU A 219 9.96 -8.46 -3.51
C LEU A 219 10.09 -9.77 -4.28
N SER A 220 9.91 -10.92 -3.61
CA SER A 220 9.90 -12.20 -4.29
C SER A 220 8.68 -12.37 -5.19
N ALA A 221 7.49 -11.90 -4.78
CA ALA A 221 6.31 -11.89 -5.64
C ALA A 221 6.58 -11.06 -6.91
N LEU A 222 7.18 -9.87 -6.77
CA LEU A 222 7.60 -9.04 -7.92
C LEU A 222 8.59 -9.78 -8.83
N GLN A 223 9.57 -10.49 -8.26
CA GLN A 223 10.61 -11.20 -9.01
C GLN A 223 10.03 -12.34 -9.86
N HIS A 224 9.00 -13.04 -9.39
CA HIS A 224 8.52 -14.28 -10.00
C HIS A 224 7.18 -14.14 -10.73
N ALA A 225 6.43 -13.03 -10.53
CA ALA A 225 5.18 -12.78 -11.21
C ALA A 225 5.41 -12.51 -12.70
N ALA A 226 4.57 -13.09 -13.56
CA ALA A 226 4.49 -12.77 -14.97
C ALA A 226 3.39 -11.72 -15.26
N ALA A 227 2.39 -11.65 -14.39
CA ALA A 227 1.27 -10.71 -14.44
C ALA A 227 0.97 -10.13 -13.05
N PHE A 228 0.16 -9.07 -13.01
CA PHE A 228 -0.27 -8.44 -11.76
C PHE A 228 -0.97 -9.43 -10.82
N GLU A 229 -1.84 -10.25 -11.38
CA GLU A 229 -2.67 -11.21 -10.65
C GLU A 229 -1.84 -12.34 -10.01
N ASP A 230 -0.77 -12.78 -10.67
CA ASP A 230 0.06 -13.90 -10.17
C ASP A 230 0.61 -13.61 -8.76
N GLY A 231 1.18 -12.43 -8.58
CA GLY A 231 1.74 -12.05 -7.28
C GLY A 231 0.66 -11.75 -6.24
N MET A 232 -0.50 -11.20 -6.66
CA MET A 232 -1.65 -11.01 -5.77
C MET A 232 -2.14 -12.34 -5.20
N ILE A 233 -2.37 -13.33 -6.08
CA ILE A 233 -2.82 -14.67 -5.69
C ILE A 233 -1.80 -15.33 -4.77
N ALA A 234 -0.51 -15.29 -5.14
CA ALA A 234 0.55 -15.90 -4.34
C ALA A 234 0.62 -15.30 -2.92
N LEU A 235 0.47 -13.98 -2.78
CA LEU A 235 0.47 -13.30 -1.48
C LEU A 235 -0.81 -13.59 -0.68
N ALA A 236 -1.98 -13.54 -1.31
CA ALA A 236 -3.23 -13.83 -0.64
C ALA A 236 -3.32 -15.28 -0.14
N GLN A 237 -2.74 -16.24 -0.87
CA GLN A 237 -2.65 -17.64 -0.44
C GLN A 237 -1.91 -17.83 0.89
N GLY A 238 -1.08 -16.88 1.28
CA GLY A 238 -0.42 -16.87 2.58
C GLY A 238 -1.32 -16.53 3.77
N GLY A 239 -2.50 -15.95 3.56
CA GLY A 239 -3.39 -15.51 4.64
C GLY A 239 -2.80 -14.41 5.53
N GLY A 240 -3.00 -14.48 6.85
CA GLY A 240 -2.43 -13.56 7.83
C GLY A 240 -2.71 -12.09 7.52
N SER A 241 -1.67 -11.26 7.41
CA SER A 241 -1.80 -9.83 7.05
C SER A 241 -1.92 -9.62 5.54
N SER A 242 -2.76 -10.41 4.87
CA SER A 242 -2.88 -10.46 3.41
C SER A 242 -3.28 -9.13 2.77
N ARG A 243 -4.14 -8.33 3.39
CA ARG A 243 -4.49 -6.99 2.91
C ARG A 243 -3.25 -6.11 2.73
N LEU A 244 -2.39 -6.07 3.72
CA LEU A 244 -1.16 -5.26 3.68
C LEU A 244 -0.12 -5.79 2.69
N HIS A 245 0.07 -7.12 2.64
CA HIS A 245 1.00 -7.73 1.68
C HIS A 245 0.57 -7.44 0.24
N CYS A 246 -0.70 -7.69 -0.07
CA CYS A 246 -1.25 -7.45 -1.39
C CYS A 246 -1.27 -5.96 -1.76
N ALA A 247 -1.55 -5.05 -0.81
CA ALA A 247 -1.54 -3.61 -1.07
C ALA A 247 -0.13 -3.09 -1.37
N LEU A 248 0.88 -3.46 -0.57
CA LEU A 248 2.26 -3.08 -0.80
C LEU A 248 2.78 -3.61 -2.16
N TYR A 249 2.48 -4.87 -2.49
CA TYR A 249 2.77 -5.44 -3.80
C TYR A 249 2.05 -4.68 -4.90
N GLY A 250 0.73 -4.49 -4.76
CA GLY A 250 -0.13 -3.88 -5.76
C GLY A 250 0.28 -2.48 -6.15
N GLY A 251 0.75 -1.67 -5.18
CA GLY A 251 1.26 -0.33 -5.45
C GLY A 251 2.47 -0.30 -6.39
N LEU A 252 3.35 -1.31 -6.32
CA LEU A 252 4.50 -1.46 -7.22
C LEU A 252 4.13 -2.21 -8.51
N ALA A 253 3.47 -3.35 -8.36
CA ALA A 253 3.10 -4.25 -9.45
C ALA A 253 2.16 -3.59 -10.47
N GLY A 254 1.25 -2.74 -10.02
CA GLY A 254 0.35 -1.99 -10.90
C GLY A 254 1.08 -1.12 -11.94
N MET A 255 2.30 -0.67 -11.63
CA MET A 255 3.12 0.09 -12.56
C MET A 255 4.03 -0.78 -13.44
N LEU A 256 4.34 -2.01 -13.00
CA LEU A 256 5.27 -2.94 -13.66
C LEU A 256 4.56 -3.88 -14.64
N PHE A 257 3.42 -4.42 -14.25
CA PHE A 257 2.74 -5.48 -14.98
C PHE A 257 1.47 -4.96 -15.66
N GLY A 258 1.50 -4.68 -16.93
CA GLY A 258 0.38 -4.47 -17.84
C GLY A 258 -0.81 -3.61 -17.34
N PRO A 259 -1.98 -3.80 -17.91
CA PRO A 259 -3.22 -3.21 -17.42
C PRO A 259 -3.66 -3.92 -16.13
N LEU A 260 -4.25 -3.15 -15.21
CA LEU A 260 -4.94 -3.73 -14.05
C LEU A 260 -6.25 -4.41 -14.49
N PRO A 261 -6.67 -5.52 -13.83
CA PRO A 261 -7.89 -6.23 -14.23
C PRO A 261 -9.14 -5.37 -13.99
N GLU A 262 -9.85 -5.03 -15.07
CA GLU A 262 -11.06 -4.17 -15.02
C GLU A 262 -12.17 -4.80 -14.17
N SER A 263 -12.33 -6.13 -14.22
CA SER A 263 -13.29 -6.84 -13.37
C SER A 263 -13.02 -6.62 -11.88
N TRP A 264 -11.77 -6.61 -11.47
CA TRP A 264 -11.40 -6.38 -10.08
C TRP A 264 -11.63 -4.92 -9.65
N ILE A 265 -11.36 -3.97 -10.55
CA ILE A 265 -11.62 -2.54 -10.29
C ILE A 265 -13.12 -2.30 -10.09
N ALA A 266 -13.98 -2.96 -10.88
CA ALA A 266 -15.43 -2.83 -10.78
C ALA A 266 -16.00 -3.31 -9.44
N GLU A 267 -15.30 -4.23 -8.76
CA GLU A 267 -15.69 -4.80 -7.47
C GLU A 267 -15.12 -4.03 -6.26
N LEU A 268 -14.34 -2.97 -6.50
CA LEU A 268 -13.84 -2.13 -5.39
C LEU A 268 -14.93 -1.22 -4.85
N HIS A 269 -15.13 -1.26 -3.55
CA HIS A 269 -16.08 -0.42 -2.82
C HIS A 269 -15.40 0.42 -1.74
N VAL A 270 -15.87 1.66 -1.65
CA VAL A 270 -15.42 2.60 -0.61
C VAL A 270 -16.02 2.17 0.73
N SER A 271 -15.22 2.12 1.79
CA SER A 271 -15.72 1.86 3.14
C SER A 271 -16.69 2.95 3.60
N SER A 272 -17.59 2.59 4.51
CA SER A 272 -18.53 3.54 5.11
C SER A 272 -17.81 4.69 5.83
N ALA A 273 -16.69 4.39 6.48
CA ALA A 273 -15.87 5.37 7.19
C ALA A 273 -15.19 6.36 6.22
N LEU A 274 -14.60 5.87 5.13
CA LEU A 274 -14.00 6.76 4.12
C LEU A 274 -15.05 7.62 3.43
N ASP A 275 -16.20 7.04 3.04
CA ASP A 275 -17.32 7.78 2.44
C ASP A 275 -17.83 8.90 3.36
N ALA A 276 -17.97 8.61 4.67
CA ALA A 276 -18.35 9.63 5.66
C ALA A 276 -17.32 10.76 5.77
N MET A 277 -16.02 10.43 5.70
CA MET A 277 -14.93 11.41 5.73
C MET A 277 -14.91 12.27 4.45
N ILE A 278 -15.05 11.67 3.27
CA ILE A 278 -15.06 12.38 1.98
C ILE A 278 -16.26 13.30 1.85
N LYS A 279 -17.45 12.88 2.26
CA LYS A 279 -18.67 13.71 2.23
C LYS A 279 -18.58 14.97 3.09
N LYS A 280 -17.73 14.95 4.13
CA LYS A 280 -17.46 16.12 4.96
C LYS A 280 -16.51 17.12 4.31
N GLN A 281 -15.80 16.73 3.24
CA GLN A 281 -14.85 17.60 2.53
C GLN A 281 -15.52 18.39 1.40
N THR A 282 -15.05 19.62 1.19
CA THR A 282 -15.62 20.54 0.18
C THR A 282 -15.40 20.07 -1.26
N LEU A 283 -14.35 19.29 -1.52
CA LEU A 283 -13.94 18.84 -2.85
C LEU A 283 -14.93 17.84 -3.50
N TYR A 284 -15.71 17.11 -2.71
CA TYR A 284 -16.51 15.97 -3.19
C TYR A 284 -17.99 16.00 -2.75
N ARG A 285 -18.51 17.13 -2.28
CA ARG A 285 -19.85 17.25 -1.65
C ARG A 285 -21.07 16.86 -2.51
N ARG A 286 -20.93 16.58 -3.81
CA ARG A 286 -22.08 16.48 -4.73
C ARG A 286 -22.16 15.24 -5.62
N GLU A 287 -21.22 14.31 -5.55
CA GLU A 287 -21.19 13.16 -6.46
C GLU A 287 -21.19 11.82 -5.68
N THR A 288 -21.91 10.84 -6.21
CA THR A 288 -21.70 9.43 -5.80
C THR A 288 -20.36 9.00 -6.38
N LEU A 289 -19.34 8.90 -5.54
CA LEU A 289 -17.98 8.61 -5.96
C LEU A 289 -17.75 7.10 -5.95
N THR A 290 -17.44 6.54 -7.12
CA THR A 290 -16.81 5.23 -7.20
C THR A 290 -15.33 5.36 -6.81
N PHE A 291 -14.73 4.27 -6.35
CA PHE A 291 -13.32 4.23 -5.98
C PHE A 291 -12.42 4.73 -7.12
N GLU A 292 -12.68 4.27 -8.34
CA GLU A 292 -11.99 4.67 -9.56
C GLU A 292 -12.01 6.20 -9.77
N LYS A 293 -13.16 6.85 -9.63
CA LYS A 293 -13.28 8.31 -9.77
C LYS A 293 -12.50 9.08 -8.70
N ILE A 294 -12.45 8.56 -7.47
CA ILE A 294 -11.63 9.16 -6.41
C ILE A 294 -10.16 9.10 -6.82
N ILE A 295 -9.69 7.93 -7.24
CA ILE A 295 -8.29 7.73 -7.61
C ILE A 295 -7.92 8.55 -8.85
N ASP A 296 -8.78 8.61 -9.88
CA ASP A 296 -8.57 9.45 -11.07
C ASP A 296 -8.41 10.92 -10.68
N SER A 297 -9.33 11.43 -9.86
CA SER A 297 -9.29 12.81 -9.40
C SER A 297 -8.03 13.10 -8.57
N LEU A 298 -7.64 12.19 -7.67
CA LEU A 298 -6.43 12.33 -6.85
C LEU A 298 -5.18 12.29 -7.73
N SER A 299 -5.07 11.33 -8.64
CA SER A 299 -3.90 11.18 -9.52
C SER A 299 -3.66 12.40 -10.38
N LYS A 300 -4.73 12.96 -10.96
CA LYS A 300 -4.67 14.19 -11.75
C LYS A 300 -4.21 15.38 -10.92
N LYS A 301 -4.83 15.60 -9.76
CA LYS A 301 -4.50 16.73 -8.88
C LYS A 301 -3.10 16.61 -8.28
N LEU A 302 -2.66 15.41 -7.91
CA LEU A 302 -1.30 15.21 -7.41
C LEU A 302 -0.25 15.52 -8.49
N CYS A 303 -0.53 15.20 -9.76
CA CYS A 303 0.35 15.56 -10.87
C CYS A 303 0.49 17.07 -11.10
N GLU A 304 -0.47 17.90 -10.68
CA GLU A 304 -0.39 19.35 -10.79
C GLU A 304 0.70 19.96 -9.89
N TYR A 305 1.21 19.17 -8.91
CA TYR A 305 2.32 19.55 -8.02
C TYR A 305 3.69 19.01 -8.46
N GLU A 306 3.79 18.52 -9.71
CA GLU A 306 5.09 18.17 -10.31
C GLU A 306 5.91 19.47 -10.52
N GLU A 307 6.97 19.66 -9.74
CA GLU A 307 7.92 20.78 -9.86
C GLU A 307 9.22 20.40 -10.61
#